data_79adf2fad47980640074a2d99f63b0f6
#
_entry.id   79adf2fad47980640074a2d99f63b0f6
#
_cell.length_a   1.000
_cell.length_b   1.000
_cell.length_c   1.000
_cell.angle_alpha   90.00
_cell.angle_beta   90.00
_cell.angle_gamma   90.00
#
_symmetry.space_group_name_H-M   'P 1'
#
loop_
_entity.id
_entity.type
_entity.pdbx_description
1 polymer ?
#
loop_
_entity_poly.entity_id
_entity_poly.type
_entity_poly.pdbx_seq_one_letter_code
_entity_poly.pdbx_strand_id
1 'polypeptide(L)'
;MYYQFYSTRWIHVFSALLVLCMTFCGVAYAKMPAAGYQIKNEAFGEFTTENGETYTIKSQAVSVQIIPVLSAVLTPANDLLAIPSQIVYWQHWLTNTGNADDSYSFDLIDIGGDSGVLKNIKLIHDVNKNGVFDAADVVLDPHVHVETLLAEAN
;
A
#
# COMPACT_ATOMS: atom_id res chain seq x y z
N MET A 1 52.51 6.31 -37.47
CA MET A 1 51.88 6.19 -36.15
C MET A 1 50.69 7.13 -36.12
N TYR A 2 49.46 6.62 -36.35
CA TYR A 2 48.26 7.48 -36.43
C TYR A 2 47.54 7.43 -35.08
N TYR A 3 47.42 8.54 -34.39
CA TYR A 3 46.58 8.70 -33.22
C TYR A 3 45.20 9.18 -33.66
N GLN A 4 44.18 8.32 -33.48
CA GLN A 4 42.77 8.71 -33.69
C GLN A 4 42.24 9.37 -32.42
N PHE A 5 42.03 10.68 -32.47
CA PHE A 5 41.35 11.42 -31.40
C PHE A 5 39.84 11.18 -31.54
N TYR A 6 39.27 10.31 -30.71
CA TYR A 6 37.82 10.29 -30.56
C TYR A 6 37.41 11.58 -29.87
N SER A 7 36.56 12.36 -30.56
CA SER A 7 36.15 13.66 -30.04
C SER A 7 35.37 13.49 -28.73
N THR A 8 35.79 14.18 -27.68
CA THR A 8 35.18 14.25 -26.34
C THR A 8 33.69 14.57 -26.38
N ARG A 9 33.16 15.10 -27.47
CA ARG A 9 31.74 15.42 -27.68
C ARG A 9 30.82 14.18 -27.61
N TRP A 10 31.25 13.05 -28.07
CA TRP A 10 30.46 11.79 -28.03
C TRP A 10 30.36 11.23 -26.61
N ILE A 11 31.38 11.40 -25.80
CA ILE A 11 31.40 10.96 -24.39
C ILE A 11 30.36 11.74 -23.59
N HIS A 12 30.24 13.04 -23.81
CA HIS A 12 29.23 13.85 -23.13
C HIS A 12 27.80 13.54 -23.57
N VAL A 13 27.59 13.22 -24.85
CA VAL A 13 26.27 12.78 -25.33
C VAL A 13 25.86 11.44 -24.72
N PHE A 14 26.79 10.47 -24.65
CA PHE A 14 26.51 9.19 -24.00
C PHE A 14 26.27 9.34 -22.49
N SER A 15 27.03 10.17 -21.80
CA SER A 15 26.82 10.45 -20.37
C SER A 15 25.48 11.13 -20.13
N ALA A 16 25.07 12.09 -20.94
CA ALA A 16 23.78 12.75 -20.82
C ALA A 16 22.61 11.80 -21.08
N LEU A 17 22.74 10.90 -22.05
CA LEU A 17 21.73 9.88 -22.35
C LEU A 17 21.60 8.86 -21.22
N LEU A 18 22.71 8.44 -20.62
CA LEU A 18 22.72 7.50 -19.48
C LEU A 18 22.05 8.12 -18.24
N VAL A 19 22.35 9.38 -17.94
CA VAL A 19 21.73 10.13 -16.83
C VAL A 19 20.22 10.28 -17.09
N LEU A 20 19.82 10.58 -18.32
CA LEU A 20 18.41 10.71 -18.70
C LEU A 20 17.66 9.36 -18.54
N CYS A 21 18.27 8.24 -18.91
CA CYS A 21 17.69 6.91 -18.68
C CYS A 21 17.51 6.59 -17.19
N MET A 22 18.46 6.99 -16.32
CA MET A 22 18.38 6.75 -14.89
C MET A 22 17.26 7.57 -14.21
N THR A 23 16.94 8.76 -14.74
CA THR A 23 15.84 9.59 -14.20
C THR A 23 14.45 9.08 -14.55
N PHE A 24 14.32 8.25 -15.58
CA PHE A 24 13.04 7.61 -15.98
C PHE A 24 12.85 6.21 -15.39
N CYS A 25 13.77 5.72 -14.57
CA CYS A 25 13.60 4.45 -13.87
C CYS A 25 12.61 4.68 -12.70
N GLY A 26 11.32 4.77 -13.03
CA GLY A 26 10.25 4.82 -12.03
C GLY A 26 10.27 3.53 -11.20
N VAL A 27 10.13 3.64 -9.90
CA VAL A 27 9.91 2.49 -9.01
C VAL A 27 8.59 1.82 -9.42
N ALA A 28 8.68 0.63 -9.98
CA ALA A 28 7.50 -0.19 -10.22
C ALA A 28 7.02 -0.78 -8.89
N TYR A 29 5.93 -0.27 -8.36
CA TYR A 29 5.25 -0.88 -7.23
C TYR A 29 4.37 -2.03 -7.75
N ALA A 30 4.69 -3.25 -7.37
CA ALA A 30 3.81 -4.38 -7.62
C ALA A 30 2.67 -4.34 -6.59
N LYS A 31 1.46 -4.10 -7.06
CA LYS A 31 0.26 -4.17 -6.23
C LYS A 31 -0.11 -5.63 -5.98
N MET A 32 -0.51 -5.93 -4.74
CA MET A 32 -1.08 -7.23 -4.40
C MET A 32 -2.45 -7.40 -5.08
N PRO A 33 -2.69 -8.51 -5.79
CA PRO A 33 -4.01 -8.75 -6.39
C PRO A 33 -5.10 -8.78 -5.32
N ALA A 34 -6.27 -8.24 -5.65
CA ALA A 34 -7.41 -8.23 -4.75
C ALA A 34 -7.86 -9.66 -4.39
N ALA A 35 -8.33 -9.86 -3.17
CA ALA A 35 -8.92 -11.12 -2.75
C ALA A 35 -10.12 -11.50 -3.65
N GLY A 36 -10.28 -12.78 -3.93
CA GLY A 36 -11.31 -13.29 -4.83
C GLY A 36 -10.96 -13.22 -6.32
N TYR A 37 -9.88 -12.52 -6.71
CA TYR A 37 -9.44 -12.48 -8.10
C TYR A 37 -9.05 -13.88 -8.60
N GLN A 38 -9.49 -14.23 -9.81
CA GLN A 38 -9.18 -15.53 -10.43
C GLN A 38 -8.18 -15.36 -11.56
N ILE A 39 -7.09 -16.11 -11.46
CA ILE A 39 -6.11 -16.26 -12.54
C ILE A 39 -6.44 -17.53 -13.30
N LYS A 40 -6.78 -17.40 -14.58
CA LYS A 40 -7.09 -18.54 -15.46
C LYS A 40 -5.98 -18.75 -16.46
N ASN A 41 -5.61 -20.00 -16.66
CA ASN A 41 -4.63 -20.41 -17.66
C ASN A 41 -5.20 -21.50 -18.54
N GLU A 42 -4.99 -21.39 -19.87
CA GLU A 42 -5.33 -22.38 -20.88
C GLU A 42 -4.13 -22.49 -21.83
N ALA A 43 -3.83 -23.70 -22.27
CA ALA A 43 -2.83 -23.96 -23.28
C ALA A 43 -3.49 -24.21 -24.65
N PHE A 44 -2.91 -23.65 -25.69
CA PHE A 44 -3.33 -23.88 -27.07
C PHE A 44 -2.15 -24.56 -27.80
N GLY A 45 -2.48 -25.48 -28.67
CA GLY A 45 -1.53 -26.07 -29.57
C GLY A 45 -2.12 -26.15 -30.97
N GLU A 46 -1.29 -25.95 -31.98
CA GLU A 46 -1.67 -26.14 -33.39
C GLU A 46 -0.80 -27.22 -34.00
N PHE A 47 -1.42 -28.04 -34.86
CA PHE A 47 -0.67 -28.99 -35.68
C PHE A 47 -1.28 -29.01 -37.08
N THR A 48 -0.42 -29.19 -38.09
CA THR A 48 -0.82 -29.27 -39.47
C THR A 48 -0.62 -30.72 -39.93
N THR A 49 -1.64 -31.28 -40.58
CA THR A 49 -1.57 -32.61 -41.14
C THR A 49 -0.78 -32.61 -42.45
N GLU A 50 -0.42 -33.80 -42.93
CA GLU A 50 0.26 -33.95 -44.21
C GLU A 50 -0.55 -33.39 -45.42
N ASN A 51 -1.86 -33.33 -45.26
CA ASN A 51 -2.76 -32.75 -46.28
C ASN A 51 -2.83 -31.20 -46.21
N GLY A 52 -2.09 -30.57 -45.30
CA GLY A 52 -2.07 -29.11 -45.16
C GLY A 52 -3.22 -28.54 -44.31
N GLU A 53 -4.04 -29.39 -43.68
CA GLU A 53 -5.11 -28.93 -42.78
C GLU A 53 -4.53 -28.62 -41.39
N THR A 54 -4.87 -27.44 -40.82
CA THR A 54 -4.44 -27.04 -39.49
C THR A 54 -5.54 -27.26 -38.48
N TYR A 55 -5.17 -27.91 -37.36
CA TYR A 55 -6.06 -28.20 -36.24
C TYR A 55 -5.54 -27.49 -35.00
N THR A 56 -6.46 -26.87 -34.25
CA THR A 56 -6.16 -26.28 -32.95
C THR A 56 -6.66 -27.20 -31.84
N ILE A 57 -5.82 -27.53 -30.92
CA ILE A 57 -6.18 -28.21 -29.67
C ILE A 57 -6.08 -27.25 -28.51
N LYS A 58 -6.95 -27.42 -27.54
CA LYS A 58 -7.07 -26.55 -26.38
C LYS A 58 -7.13 -27.41 -25.12
N SER A 59 -6.36 -27.03 -24.09
CA SER A 59 -6.46 -27.67 -22.78
C SER A 59 -7.74 -27.23 -22.04
N GLN A 60 -8.10 -27.96 -20.99
CA GLN A 60 -9.04 -27.43 -20.00
C GLN A 60 -8.42 -26.21 -19.30
N ALA A 61 -9.28 -25.26 -18.91
CA ALA A 61 -8.87 -24.11 -18.12
C ALA A 61 -8.54 -24.55 -16.68
N VAL A 62 -7.39 -24.08 -16.17
CA VAL A 62 -7.04 -24.20 -14.76
C VAL A 62 -7.17 -22.82 -14.14
N SER A 63 -7.81 -22.71 -12.99
CA SER A 63 -7.96 -21.45 -12.28
C SER A 63 -7.36 -21.51 -10.87
N VAL A 64 -6.72 -20.40 -10.47
CA VAL A 64 -6.25 -20.15 -9.11
C VAL A 64 -6.99 -18.94 -8.59
N GLN A 65 -7.58 -19.03 -7.40
CA GLN A 65 -8.21 -17.89 -6.75
C GLN A 65 -7.27 -17.29 -5.70
N ILE A 66 -7.16 -15.97 -5.71
CA ILE A 66 -6.40 -15.22 -4.70
C ILE A 66 -7.20 -15.25 -3.39
N ILE A 67 -6.58 -15.70 -2.33
CA ILE A 67 -7.18 -15.70 -0.99
C ILE A 67 -6.99 -14.36 -0.29
N PRO A 68 -7.84 -13.98 0.68
CA PRO A 68 -7.65 -12.80 1.50
C PRO A 68 -6.35 -12.89 2.31
N VAL A 69 -5.62 -11.77 2.33
CA VAL A 69 -4.50 -11.51 3.24
C VAL A 69 -4.88 -10.30 4.07
N LEU A 70 -5.12 -10.51 5.37
CA LEU A 70 -5.46 -9.45 6.30
C LEU A 70 -4.17 -8.89 6.89
N SER A 71 -3.99 -7.59 6.81
CA SER A 71 -2.80 -6.90 7.32
C SER A 71 -3.10 -5.43 7.56
N ALA A 72 -2.57 -4.88 8.65
CA ALA A 72 -2.67 -3.47 8.95
C ALA A 72 -1.38 -2.94 9.58
N VAL A 73 -1.17 -1.65 9.42
CA VAL A 73 -0.09 -0.91 10.08
C VAL A 73 -0.70 0.24 10.85
N LEU A 74 -0.37 0.32 12.14
CA LEU A 74 -0.69 1.45 13.00
C LEU A 74 0.60 2.26 13.22
N THR A 75 0.61 3.50 12.70
CA THR A 75 1.75 4.40 12.88
C THR A 75 1.61 5.12 14.21
N PRO A 76 2.63 5.07 15.09
CA PRO A 76 2.59 5.74 16.39
C PRO A 76 2.58 7.26 16.24
N ALA A 77 2.00 7.94 17.21
CA ALA A 77 2.18 9.37 17.40
C ALA A 77 3.60 9.67 17.90
N ASN A 78 4.03 10.92 17.69
CA ASN A 78 5.25 11.43 18.27
C ASN A 78 5.06 11.75 19.76
N ASP A 79 6.17 11.79 20.52
CA ASP A 79 6.14 12.29 21.88
C ASP A 79 5.70 13.75 21.90
N LEU A 80 4.82 14.07 22.82
CA LEU A 80 4.29 15.42 23.00
C LEU A 80 4.62 15.94 24.40
N LEU A 81 4.95 17.22 24.47
CA LEU A 81 5.10 17.94 25.74
C LEU A 81 3.80 18.69 26.01
N ALA A 82 3.27 18.52 27.20
CA ALA A 82 2.05 19.18 27.66
C ALA A 82 2.26 19.88 28.99
N ILE A 83 1.57 20.99 29.18
CA ILE A 83 1.49 21.67 30.47
C ILE A 83 0.22 21.20 31.22
N PRO A 84 0.20 21.28 32.57
CA PRO A 84 -0.97 20.92 33.34
C PRO A 84 -2.26 21.59 32.87
N SER A 85 -3.35 20.85 32.82
CA SER A 85 -4.68 21.27 32.36
C SER A 85 -4.78 21.56 30.84
N GLN A 86 -3.82 21.18 30.05
CA GLN A 86 -3.88 21.25 28.61
C GLN A 86 -4.62 20.04 28.03
N ILE A 87 -5.39 20.26 26.96
CA ILE A 87 -5.90 19.17 26.11
C ILE A 87 -4.81 18.80 25.14
N VAL A 88 -4.54 17.51 25.02
CA VAL A 88 -3.52 16.97 24.11
C VAL A 88 -4.17 15.99 23.15
N TYR A 89 -3.80 16.07 21.87
CA TYR A 89 -4.25 15.15 20.84
C TYR A 89 -3.06 14.31 20.37
N TRP A 90 -3.21 12.97 20.42
CA TRP A 90 -2.26 12.04 19.83
C TRP A 90 -2.85 11.49 18.56
N GLN A 91 -2.17 11.73 17.45
CA GLN A 91 -2.62 11.28 16.14
C GLN A 91 -1.98 9.94 15.79
N HIS A 92 -2.79 8.98 15.41
CA HIS A 92 -2.36 7.69 14.90
C HIS A 92 -2.97 7.47 13.51
N TRP A 93 -2.23 6.82 12.64
CA TRP A 93 -2.71 6.44 11.32
C TRP A 93 -2.84 4.92 11.25
N LEU A 94 -4.04 4.43 11.00
CA LEU A 94 -4.30 3.05 10.69
C LEU A 94 -4.43 2.90 9.19
N THR A 95 -3.60 2.03 8.61
CA THR A 95 -3.59 1.72 7.18
C THR A 95 -3.87 0.24 7.00
N ASN A 96 -4.88 -0.11 6.21
CA ASN A 96 -5.09 -1.48 5.77
C ASN A 96 -4.10 -1.80 4.64
N THR A 97 -3.13 -2.66 4.92
CA THR A 97 -2.09 -3.10 3.97
C THR A 97 -2.37 -4.49 3.37
N GLY A 98 -3.54 -5.05 3.67
CA GLY A 98 -4.03 -6.30 3.09
C GLY A 98 -4.54 -6.15 1.66
N ASN A 99 -5.09 -7.24 1.12
CA ASN A 99 -5.72 -7.26 -0.20
C ASN A 99 -7.23 -7.46 -0.14
N ALA A 100 -7.82 -7.31 1.04
CA ALA A 100 -9.26 -7.37 1.30
C ALA A 100 -9.65 -6.28 2.29
N ASP A 101 -10.90 -5.86 2.21
CA ASP A 101 -11.48 -4.96 3.20
C ASP A 101 -11.50 -5.65 4.56
N ASP A 102 -11.22 -4.90 5.62
CA ASP A 102 -11.16 -5.44 6.97
C ASP A 102 -11.71 -4.44 7.99
N SER A 103 -12.04 -4.93 9.17
CA SER A 103 -12.57 -4.14 10.29
C SER A 103 -11.67 -4.32 11.50
N TYR A 104 -11.44 -3.24 12.23
CA TYR A 104 -10.50 -3.21 13.35
C TYR A 104 -11.20 -2.77 14.63
N SER A 105 -10.77 -3.34 15.74
CA SER A 105 -11.19 -2.92 17.09
C SER A 105 -10.03 -2.24 17.78
N PHE A 106 -10.31 -1.22 18.57
CA PHE A 106 -9.31 -0.49 19.33
C PHE A 106 -9.65 -0.52 20.81
N ASP A 107 -8.60 -0.71 21.63
CA ASP A 107 -8.64 -0.52 23.06
C ASP A 107 -7.66 0.57 23.46
N LEU A 108 -8.11 1.43 24.37
CA LEU A 108 -7.24 2.41 25.02
C LEU A 108 -6.66 1.80 26.29
N ILE A 109 -5.35 1.58 26.27
CA ILE A 109 -4.64 1.01 27.41
C ILE A 109 -3.67 2.06 27.94
N ASP A 110 -3.85 2.47 29.18
CA ASP A 110 -2.86 3.26 29.92
C ASP A 110 -1.75 2.31 30.38
N ILE A 111 -0.56 2.44 29.77
CA ILE A 111 0.61 1.63 30.12
C ILE A 111 1.39 2.19 31.32
N GLY A 112 0.96 3.32 31.85
CA GLY A 112 1.63 4.00 32.95
C GLY A 112 3.02 4.55 32.60
N GLY A 113 3.70 5.10 33.58
CA GLY A 113 5.07 5.61 33.43
C GLY A 113 5.17 7.10 33.14
N ASP A 114 4.06 7.77 32.97
CA ASP A 114 3.97 9.23 32.93
C ASP A 114 3.99 9.84 34.32
N SER A 115 4.45 11.07 34.41
CA SER A 115 4.51 11.84 35.66
C SER A 115 3.20 12.57 35.96
N GLY A 116 2.16 12.34 35.19
CA GLY A 116 0.86 13.00 35.29
C GLY A 116 -0.32 12.05 35.31
N VAL A 117 -1.50 12.55 35.64
CA VAL A 117 -2.76 11.82 35.58
C VAL A 117 -3.54 12.30 34.38
N LEU A 118 -3.69 11.44 33.39
CA LEU A 118 -4.55 11.70 32.24
C LEU A 118 -6.03 11.52 32.67
N LYS A 119 -6.89 12.46 32.27
CA LYS A 119 -8.31 12.41 32.54
C LYS A 119 -9.09 12.61 31.24
N ASN A 120 -10.27 12.02 31.18
CA ASN A 120 -11.18 12.15 30.05
C ASN A 120 -10.56 11.73 28.70
N ILE A 121 -9.80 10.63 28.69
CA ILE A 121 -9.24 10.07 27.48
C ILE A 121 -10.38 9.65 26.56
N LYS A 122 -10.29 10.03 25.29
CA LYS A 122 -11.27 9.68 24.25
C LYS A 122 -10.56 9.18 23.02
N LEU A 123 -11.17 8.22 22.34
CA LEU A 123 -10.80 7.82 21.00
C LEU A 123 -11.66 8.60 19.99
N ILE A 124 -11.04 9.20 19.02
CA ILE A 124 -11.71 10.04 18.01
C ILE A 124 -11.32 9.54 16.63
N HIS A 125 -12.30 9.30 15.79
CA HIS A 125 -12.09 9.04 14.38
C HIS A 125 -12.16 10.37 13.62
N ASP A 126 -11.02 10.81 13.10
CA ASP A 126 -10.89 11.98 12.23
C ASP A 126 -11.40 11.59 10.83
N VAL A 127 -12.68 11.86 10.59
CA VAL A 127 -13.39 11.45 9.37
C VAL A 127 -12.90 12.22 8.14
N ASN A 128 -12.59 13.50 8.32
CA ASN A 128 -12.17 14.38 7.23
C ASN A 128 -10.63 14.40 7.04
N LYS A 129 -9.89 13.69 7.90
CA LYS A 129 -8.43 13.53 7.86
C LYS A 129 -7.65 14.85 7.91
N ASN A 130 -8.18 15.84 8.63
CA ASN A 130 -7.57 17.16 8.75
C ASN A 130 -6.61 17.29 9.95
N GLY A 131 -6.59 16.30 10.85
CA GLY A 131 -5.75 16.26 12.05
C GLY A 131 -6.21 17.18 13.18
N VAL A 132 -7.43 17.71 13.11
CA VAL A 132 -8.02 18.62 14.08
C VAL A 132 -9.38 18.10 14.49
N PHE A 133 -9.61 17.94 15.81
CA PHE A 133 -10.92 17.52 16.30
C PHE A 133 -11.97 18.61 16.05
N ASP A 134 -12.99 18.29 15.25
CA ASP A 134 -14.06 19.18 14.88
C ASP A 134 -15.44 18.47 14.81
N ALA A 135 -16.46 19.19 14.31
CA ALA A 135 -17.83 18.67 14.27
C ALA A 135 -18.04 17.55 13.23
N ALA A 136 -17.09 17.34 12.32
CA ALA A 136 -17.14 16.24 11.34
C ALA A 136 -16.68 14.92 11.93
N ASP A 137 -15.99 14.95 13.07
CA ASP A 137 -15.35 13.78 13.68
C ASP A 137 -16.30 13.01 14.58
N VAL A 138 -16.00 11.75 14.76
CA VAL A 138 -16.78 10.84 15.59
C VAL A 138 -15.99 10.43 16.82
N VAL A 139 -16.54 10.70 18.00
CA VAL A 139 -16.02 10.15 19.25
C VAL A 139 -16.45 8.69 19.31
N LEU A 140 -15.46 7.79 19.35
CA LEU A 140 -15.67 6.36 19.46
C LEU A 140 -15.74 5.97 20.93
N ASP A 141 -16.60 4.99 21.24
CA ASP A 141 -16.52 4.31 22.53
C ASP A 141 -15.23 3.46 22.53
N PRO A 142 -14.39 3.48 23.57
CA PRO A 142 -13.13 2.74 23.61
C PRO A 142 -13.25 1.21 23.52
N HIS A 143 -14.45 0.67 23.46
CA HIS A 143 -14.75 -0.76 23.29
C HIS A 143 -15.50 -1.06 21.98
N VAL A 144 -15.61 -0.09 21.07
CA VAL A 144 -16.42 -0.24 19.85
C VAL A 144 -15.55 -0.61 18.65
N HIS A 145 -16.11 -1.51 17.88
CA HIS A 145 -15.68 -1.95 16.56
C HIS A 145 -15.61 -0.76 15.59
N VAL A 146 -14.46 -0.51 15.01
CA VAL A 146 -14.28 0.52 13.98
C VAL A 146 -14.66 -0.04 12.62
N GLU A 147 -15.29 0.81 11.85
CA GLU A 147 -15.80 0.54 10.51
C GLU A 147 -14.79 -0.11 9.56
N THR A 148 -15.32 -0.79 8.57
CA THR A 148 -14.57 -1.44 7.51
C THR A 148 -13.59 -0.46 6.84
N LEU A 149 -12.30 -0.71 6.98
CA LEU A 149 -11.29 -0.03 6.19
C LEU A 149 -11.10 -0.75 4.86
N LEU A 150 -11.32 -0.03 3.78
CA LEU A 150 -11.08 -0.55 2.44
C LEU A 150 -9.60 -0.88 2.28
N ALA A 151 -9.31 -1.99 1.60
CA ALA A 151 -7.96 -2.25 1.13
C ALA A 151 -7.52 -1.10 0.23
N GLU A 152 -6.37 -0.49 0.50
CA GLU A 152 -5.91 0.64 -0.30
C GLU A 152 -5.85 0.26 -1.78
N ALA A 153 -6.72 0.91 -2.57
CA ALA A 153 -6.69 0.83 -4.02
C ALA A 153 -5.61 1.81 -4.53
N ASN A 154 -4.36 1.36 -4.56
CA ASN A 154 -3.27 2.11 -5.22
C ASN A 154 -3.33 1.98 -6.74
#